data_2aa0ede3a8220079d020cc728bd70675
#
_entry.id   2aa0ede3a8220079d020cc728bd70675
#
_cell.length_a   1.000
_cell.length_b   1.000
_cell.length_c   1.000
_cell.angle_alpha   90.00
_cell.angle_beta   90.00
_cell.angle_gamma   90.00
#
_symmetry.space_group_name_H-M   'P 1'
#
loop_
_entity.id
_entity.type
_entity.pdbx_description
1 polymer ?
#
loop_
_entity_poly.entity_id
_entity_poly.type
_entity_poly.pdbx_seq_one_letter_code
_entity_poly.pdbx_strand_id
1 'polypeptide(L)'
;MRYLARSSLVVLFALLAACAGKPPTPPIAEAPSTPLAMPGIAEDVLFSALGLVGTPYRWGGNTPDSGFDCSGLIGYVYRGAAGIDLPRTTQEMSNLRGPNVRRHALQPGDLVFFATNGGRRVSHAGIYVGQDRFVHAPSSGGTVRLDSLTASYWQKSYLGAKRVLDHEQLARNP
;
A
#
# COMPACT_ATOMS: atom_id res chain seq x y z
N MET A 1 73.94 -5.60 44.46
CA MET A 1 73.33 -5.61 43.09
C MET A 1 72.00 -6.35 43.08
N ARG A 2 71.00 -5.94 43.90
CA ARG A 2 69.66 -6.66 43.92
C ARG A 2 68.46 -5.70 43.91
N TYR A 3 68.68 -4.43 43.70
CA TYR A 3 67.61 -3.41 43.71
C TYR A 3 67.29 -2.74 42.33
N LEU A 4 68.08 -3.03 41.30
CA LEU A 4 67.91 -2.46 39.98
C LEU A 4 66.93 -3.27 39.10
N ALA A 5 66.61 -4.53 39.46
CA ALA A 5 65.72 -5.39 38.65
C ALA A 5 64.21 -5.22 38.95
N ARG A 6 63.81 -4.49 40.03
CA ARG A 6 62.42 -4.32 40.43
C ARG A 6 61.76 -3.06 39.91
N SER A 7 62.52 -2.05 39.50
CA SER A 7 62.00 -0.78 39.00
C SER A 7 61.63 -0.82 37.51
N SER A 8 62.23 -1.72 36.71
CA SER A 8 61.91 -1.80 35.28
C SER A 8 60.60 -2.55 34.98
N LEU A 9 60.10 -3.36 35.91
CA LEU A 9 58.85 -4.12 35.65
C LEU A 9 57.59 -3.31 35.92
N VAL A 10 57.66 -2.26 36.76
CA VAL A 10 56.50 -1.39 37.10
C VAL A 10 56.25 -0.34 36.03
N VAL A 11 57.28 0.08 35.28
CA VAL A 11 57.15 1.06 34.22
C VAL A 11 56.53 0.47 32.91
N LEU A 12 56.75 -0.82 32.71
CA LEU A 12 56.22 -1.52 31.50
C LEU A 12 54.72 -1.82 31.58
N PHE A 13 54.13 -1.86 32.78
CA PHE A 13 52.67 -2.12 32.96
C PHE A 13 51.85 -0.83 32.89
N ALA A 14 52.41 0.38 32.96
CA ALA A 14 51.69 1.64 32.91
C ALA A 14 51.42 2.16 31.47
N LEU A 15 51.98 1.52 30.43
CA LEU A 15 51.87 1.94 29.04
C LEU A 15 50.83 1.16 28.22
N LEU A 16 50.12 0.17 28.80
CA LEU A 16 49.12 -0.60 28.10
C LEU A 16 47.66 -0.21 28.36
N ALA A 17 47.41 0.87 29.09
CA ALA A 17 46.04 1.27 29.47
C ALA A 17 45.47 2.43 28.64
N ALA A 18 46.02 2.77 27.49
CA ALA A 18 45.59 3.95 26.70
C ALA A 18 45.24 3.61 25.26
N CYS A 19 44.32 2.69 25.02
CA CYS A 19 43.62 2.58 23.72
C CYS A 19 42.31 1.77 23.85
N ALA A 20 41.42 2.21 24.75
CA ALA A 20 40.01 1.82 24.69
C ALA A 20 39.21 2.97 24.07
N GLY A 21 39.53 3.32 22.84
CA GLY A 21 38.70 4.17 22.01
C GLY A 21 37.42 3.43 21.69
N LYS A 22 36.26 3.98 22.15
CA LYS A 22 34.93 3.51 21.77
C LYS A 22 34.85 3.50 20.24
N PRO A 23 34.49 2.40 19.58
CA PRO A 23 34.37 2.39 18.13
C PRO A 23 33.33 3.43 17.69
N PRO A 24 33.57 4.18 16.62
CA PRO A 24 32.58 5.11 16.10
C PRO A 24 31.33 4.31 15.69
N THR A 25 30.19 4.68 16.24
CA THR A 25 28.89 4.17 15.83
C THR A 25 28.74 4.52 14.35
N PRO A 26 28.51 3.54 13.43
CA PRO A 26 28.27 3.88 12.05
C PRO A 26 27.04 4.81 11.96
N PRO A 27 27.06 5.82 11.11
CA PRO A 27 25.87 6.65 10.91
C PRO A 27 24.73 5.74 10.46
N ILE A 28 23.65 5.75 11.21
CA ILE A 28 22.39 5.13 10.79
C ILE A 28 22.01 5.92 9.52
N ALA A 29 22.17 5.27 8.36
CA ALA A 29 21.63 5.81 7.14
C ALA A 29 20.12 5.91 7.34
N GLU A 30 19.60 7.12 7.52
CA GLU A 30 18.17 7.38 7.43
C GLU A 30 17.73 6.89 6.05
N ALA A 31 16.98 5.78 6.05
CA ALA A 31 16.28 5.36 4.85
C ALA A 31 15.42 6.54 4.38
N PRO A 32 15.38 6.86 3.08
CA PRO A 32 14.58 7.94 2.58
C PRO A 32 13.14 7.73 3.07
N SER A 33 12.67 8.61 3.94
CA SER A 33 11.28 8.65 4.40
C SER A 33 10.40 9.00 3.20
N THR A 34 9.98 7.97 2.47
CA THR A 34 8.83 8.12 1.56
C THR A 34 7.67 8.60 2.44
N PRO A 35 6.95 9.68 2.08
CA PRO A 35 5.77 10.11 2.83
C PRO A 35 4.81 8.92 2.88
N LEU A 36 4.73 8.26 4.03
CA LEU A 36 3.77 7.20 4.26
C LEU A 36 2.38 7.83 4.19
N ALA A 37 1.56 7.38 3.25
CA ALA A 37 0.11 7.45 3.41
C ALA A 37 -0.20 7.07 4.87
N MET A 38 -1.11 7.81 5.54
CA MET A 38 -1.49 7.55 6.95
C MET A 38 -1.56 6.05 7.17
N PRO A 39 -0.63 5.42 7.93
CA PRO A 39 -0.52 3.96 7.96
C PRO A 39 -1.83 3.27 8.36
N GLY A 40 -2.67 3.91 9.20
CA GLY A 40 -3.96 3.38 9.62
C GLY A 40 -5.02 3.33 8.52
N ILE A 41 -5.23 4.41 7.75
CA ILE A 41 -6.37 4.48 6.79
C ILE A 41 -6.17 3.52 5.61
N ALA A 42 -4.96 3.42 5.07
CA ALA A 42 -4.68 2.48 3.99
C ALA A 42 -4.83 1.03 4.44
N GLU A 43 -4.46 0.73 5.68
CA GLU A 43 -4.66 -0.59 6.30
C GLU A 43 -6.15 -0.87 6.54
N ASP A 44 -6.92 0.11 6.99
CA ASP A 44 -8.37 -0.03 7.19
C ASP A 44 -9.09 -0.30 5.86
N VAL A 45 -8.72 0.40 4.78
CA VAL A 45 -9.22 0.13 3.41
C VAL A 45 -8.84 -1.28 2.97
N LEU A 46 -7.59 -1.70 3.18
CA LEU A 46 -7.09 -3.03 2.86
C LEU A 46 -7.90 -4.12 3.57
N PHE A 47 -8.03 -4.04 4.91
CA PHE A 47 -8.73 -5.04 5.70
C PHE A 47 -10.23 -5.05 5.42
N SER A 48 -10.85 -3.88 5.23
CA SER A 48 -12.25 -3.77 4.81
C SER A 48 -12.49 -4.47 3.46
N ALA A 49 -11.63 -4.21 2.47
CA ALA A 49 -11.74 -4.85 1.15
C ALA A 49 -11.59 -6.38 1.22
N LEU A 50 -10.59 -6.87 1.97
CA LEU A 50 -10.36 -8.30 2.16
C LEU A 50 -11.49 -8.98 2.91
N GLY A 51 -12.08 -8.33 3.90
CA GLY A 51 -13.22 -8.85 4.69
C GLY A 51 -14.48 -9.03 3.87
N LEU A 52 -14.60 -8.41 2.70
CA LEU A 52 -15.75 -8.54 1.80
C LEU A 52 -15.58 -9.64 0.74
N VAL A 53 -14.43 -10.32 0.69
CA VAL A 53 -14.23 -11.47 -0.22
C VAL A 53 -15.25 -12.55 0.08
N GLY A 54 -15.90 -13.07 -0.97
CA GLY A 54 -17.00 -14.03 -0.86
C GLY A 54 -18.39 -13.40 -0.96
N THR A 55 -18.55 -12.08 -0.81
CA THR A 55 -19.83 -11.39 -0.99
C THR A 55 -20.30 -11.53 -2.44
N PRO A 56 -21.59 -11.86 -2.71
CA PRO A 56 -22.10 -12.06 -4.05
C PRO A 56 -21.95 -10.82 -4.95
N TYR A 57 -21.66 -11.05 -6.23
CA TYR A 57 -21.79 -9.99 -7.24
C TYR A 57 -23.25 -9.67 -7.49
N ARG A 58 -23.58 -8.39 -7.54
CA ARG A 58 -24.91 -7.91 -7.93
C ARG A 58 -24.77 -6.61 -8.72
N TRP A 59 -25.32 -6.57 -9.90
CA TRP A 59 -25.36 -5.33 -10.70
C TRP A 59 -26.07 -4.22 -9.93
N GLY A 60 -25.42 -3.06 -9.79
CA GLY A 60 -25.94 -1.95 -8.99
C GLY A 60 -25.86 -2.11 -7.49
N GLY A 61 -25.40 -3.28 -6.99
CA GLY A 61 -25.22 -3.55 -5.57
C GLY A 61 -24.11 -2.71 -4.94
N ASN A 62 -24.30 -2.30 -3.68
CA ASN A 62 -23.38 -1.41 -2.96
C ASN A 62 -23.35 -1.65 -1.45
N THR A 63 -23.89 -2.76 -0.98
CA THR A 63 -23.85 -3.18 0.44
C THR A 63 -23.56 -4.68 0.54
N PRO A 64 -23.04 -5.18 1.69
CA PRO A 64 -22.81 -6.61 1.89
C PRO A 64 -24.10 -7.45 1.71
N ASP A 65 -25.24 -6.95 2.17
CA ASP A 65 -26.52 -7.67 2.13
C ASP A 65 -27.09 -7.72 0.71
N SER A 66 -26.94 -6.65 -0.08
CA SER A 66 -27.45 -6.59 -1.46
C SER A 66 -26.48 -7.19 -2.46
N GLY A 67 -25.24 -7.47 -2.09
CA GLY A 67 -24.13 -7.77 -2.99
C GLY A 67 -23.49 -6.51 -3.56
N PHE A 68 -22.42 -6.69 -4.35
CA PHE A 68 -21.65 -5.59 -4.92
C PHE A 68 -21.48 -5.69 -6.43
N ASP A 69 -21.53 -4.55 -7.13
CA ASP A 69 -20.77 -4.37 -8.36
C ASP A 69 -19.38 -3.78 -8.07
N CYS A 70 -18.52 -3.64 -9.09
CA CYS A 70 -17.14 -3.20 -8.89
C CYS A 70 -17.03 -1.81 -8.25
N SER A 71 -17.82 -0.83 -8.69
CA SER A 71 -17.81 0.52 -8.14
C SER A 71 -18.55 0.63 -6.80
N GLY A 72 -19.56 -0.19 -6.58
CA GLY A 72 -20.26 -0.27 -5.30
C GLY A 72 -19.40 -0.82 -4.18
N LEU A 73 -18.60 -1.88 -4.47
CA LEU A 73 -17.59 -2.39 -3.55
C LEU A 73 -16.59 -1.30 -3.15
N ILE A 74 -16.01 -0.62 -4.14
CA ILE A 74 -15.02 0.43 -3.90
C ILE A 74 -15.63 1.57 -3.07
N GLY A 75 -16.82 2.07 -3.46
CA GLY A 75 -17.49 3.14 -2.73
C GLY A 75 -17.83 2.78 -1.29
N TYR A 76 -18.27 1.54 -1.04
CA TYR A 76 -18.56 1.04 0.29
C TYR A 76 -17.32 1.01 1.18
N VAL A 77 -16.21 0.45 0.68
CA VAL A 77 -14.95 0.34 1.41
C VAL A 77 -14.40 1.72 1.75
N TYR A 78 -14.32 2.63 0.77
CA TYR A 78 -13.74 3.96 0.98
C TYR A 78 -14.57 4.83 1.91
N ARG A 79 -15.90 4.76 1.81
CA ARG A 79 -16.79 5.48 2.74
C ARG A 79 -16.64 4.97 4.17
N GLY A 80 -16.62 3.64 4.35
CA GLY A 80 -16.54 3.02 5.68
C GLY A 80 -15.18 3.18 6.34
N ALA A 81 -14.09 2.96 5.59
CA ALA A 81 -12.74 2.93 6.15
C ALA A 81 -12.03 4.29 6.12
N ALA A 82 -12.33 5.16 5.15
CA ALA A 82 -11.63 6.42 4.95
C ALA A 82 -12.54 7.67 5.04
N GLY A 83 -13.85 7.51 5.17
CA GLY A 83 -14.80 8.63 5.14
C GLY A 83 -14.89 9.33 3.76
N ILE A 84 -14.42 8.68 2.69
CA ILE A 84 -14.36 9.27 1.36
C ILE A 84 -15.54 8.80 0.51
N ASP A 85 -16.36 9.76 0.04
CA ASP A 85 -17.39 9.48 -0.95
C ASP A 85 -16.83 9.51 -2.37
N LEU A 86 -16.86 8.35 -3.03
CA LEU A 86 -16.38 8.19 -4.40
C LEU A 86 -17.54 8.19 -5.41
N PRO A 87 -17.30 8.60 -6.68
CA PRO A 87 -18.29 8.53 -7.74
C PRO A 87 -18.83 7.11 -7.92
N ARG A 88 -20.05 7.00 -8.45
CA ARG A 88 -20.74 5.70 -8.58
C ARG A 88 -20.24 4.84 -9.75
N THR A 89 -19.48 5.39 -10.68
CA THR A 89 -18.99 4.66 -11.83
C THR A 89 -17.46 4.56 -11.84
N THR A 90 -16.94 3.42 -12.33
CA THR A 90 -15.50 3.21 -12.47
C THR A 90 -14.84 4.22 -13.42
N GLN A 91 -15.56 4.68 -14.43
CA GLN A 91 -15.10 5.70 -15.37
C GLN A 91 -14.90 7.05 -14.66
N GLU A 92 -15.84 7.49 -13.84
CA GLU A 92 -15.71 8.71 -13.04
C GLU A 92 -14.62 8.59 -11.99
N MET A 93 -14.49 7.43 -11.34
CA MET A 93 -13.40 7.16 -10.40
C MET A 93 -12.03 7.30 -11.08
N SER A 94 -11.89 6.85 -12.33
CA SER A 94 -10.63 7.00 -13.07
C SER A 94 -10.29 8.45 -13.42
N ASN A 95 -11.28 9.32 -13.44
CA ASN A 95 -11.14 10.76 -13.74
C ASN A 95 -11.01 11.63 -12.47
N LEU A 96 -11.00 11.04 -11.28
CA LEU A 96 -10.81 11.78 -10.03
C LEU A 96 -9.53 12.62 -10.07
N ARG A 97 -9.55 13.75 -9.38
CA ARG A 97 -8.33 14.52 -9.13
C ARG A 97 -7.42 13.70 -8.20
N GLY A 98 -6.14 13.70 -8.48
CA GLY A 98 -5.14 12.96 -7.72
C GLY A 98 -4.09 12.30 -8.61
N PRO A 99 -2.99 11.81 -8.03
CA PRO A 99 -1.88 11.26 -8.80
C PRO A 99 -2.25 9.95 -9.50
N ASN A 100 -1.90 9.87 -10.78
CA ASN A 100 -1.84 8.59 -11.47
C ASN A 100 -0.62 7.80 -10.96
N VAL A 101 -0.84 6.54 -10.63
CA VAL A 101 0.19 5.67 -10.04
C VAL A 101 0.74 4.73 -11.10
N ARG A 102 2.06 4.67 -11.23
CA ARG A 102 2.71 3.67 -12.09
C ARG A 102 2.59 2.30 -11.44
N ARG A 103 2.49 1.24 -12.25
CA ARG A 103 2.27 -0.11 -11.76
C ARG A 103 3.30 -0.57 -10.71
N HIS A 104 4.58 -0.21 -10.88
CA HIS A 104 5.64 -0.57 -9.93
C HIS A 104 5.66 0.29 -8.65
N ALA A 105 4.83 1.33 -8.58
CA ALA A 105 4.68 2.24 -7.44
C ALA A 105 3.32 2.07 -6.72
N LEU A 106 2.59 1.00 -7.04
CA LEU A 106 1.32 0.69 -6.39
C LEU A 106 1.49 0.44 -4.90
N GLN A 107 0.58 0.98 -4.11
CA GLN A 107 0.49 0.80 -2.66
C GLN A 107 -0.91 0.29 -2.28
N PRO A 108 -1.05 -0.47 -1.19
CA PRO A 108 -2.37 -0.86 -0.69
C PRO A 108 -3.32 0.34 -0.58
N GLY A 109 -4.55 0.16 -1.06
CA GLY A 109 -5.54 1.23 -1.17
C GLY A 109 -5.53 2.00 -2.50
N ASP A 110 -4.59 1.77 -3.43
CA ASP A 110 -4.69 2.36 -4.77
C ASP A 110 -5.84 1.71 -5.57
N LEU A 111 -6.56 2.51 -6.36
CA LEU A 111 -7.54 2.00 -7.32
C LEU A 111 -6.84 1.55 -8.60
N VAL A 112 -7.15 0.36 -9.07
CA VAL A 112 -6.66 -0.18 -10.34
C VAL A 112 -7.80 -0.28 -11.34
N PHE A 113 -7.56 0.11 -12.60
CA PHE A 113 -8.58 0.24 -13.64
C PHE A 113 -8.28 -0.64 -14.85
N PHE A 114 -9.34 -1.19 -15.44
CA PHE A 114 -9.25 -2.14 -16.54
C PHE A 114 -10.28 -1.87 -17.64
N ALA A 115 -9.92 -2.27 -18.87
CA ALA A 115 -10.82 -2.38 -20.01
C ALA A 115 -11.19 -3.84 -20.24
N THR A 116 -12.24 -4.32 -19.60
CA THR A 116 -12.68 -5.74 -19.68
C THR A 116 -13.63 -6.02 -20.83
N ASN A 117 -14.10 -4.97 -21.54
CA ASN A 117 -15.08 -5.07 -22.65
C ASN A 117 -14.40 -4.98 -24.02
N GLY A 118 -13.09 -5.27 -24.13
CA GLY A 118 -12.35 -5.26 -25.40
C GLY A 118 -12.05 -3.88 -25.96
N GLY A 119 -12.44 -2.79 -25.29
CA GLY A 119 -12.19 -1.39 -25.67
C GLY A 119 -10.97 -0.78 -24.99
N ARG A 120 -10.89 0.58 -25.05
CA ARG A 120 -9.87 1.40 -24.36
C ARG A 120 -10.44 2.23 -23.22
N ARG A 121 -11.71 2.07 -22.90
CA ARG A 121 -12.40 2.81 -21.83
C ARG A 121 -12.44 1.97 -20.57
N VAL A 122 -12.34 2.64 -19.42
CA VAL A 122 -12.48 1.96 -18.12
C VAL A 122 -13.88 1.35 -18.03
N SER A 123 -13.92 0.05 -17.81
CA SER A 123 -15.16 -0.73 -17.62
C SER A 123 -15.16 -1.54 -16.33
N HIS A 124 -14.01 -1.61 -15.65
CA HIS A 124 -13.86 -2.36 -14.42
C HIS A 124 -12.80 -1.71 -13.52
N ALA A 125 -12.90 -1.92 -12.21
CA ALA A 125 -11.95 -1.46 -11.23
C ALA A 125 -11.87 -2.38 -10.01
N GLY A 126 -10.77 -2.25 -9.25
CA GLY A 126 -10.54 -2.94 -8.00
C GLY A 126 -9.66 -2.12 -7.06
N ILE A 127 -9.50 -2.63 -5.85
CA ILE A 127 -8.65 -2.05 -4.79
C ILE A 127 -7.38 -2.88 -4.72
N TYR A 128 -6.22 -2.26 -4.94
CA TYR A 128 -4.93 -2.92 -4.80
C TYR A 128 -4.64 -3.21 -3.32
N VAL A 129 -4.18 -4.42 -3.03
CA VAL A 129 -3.95 -4.90 -1.65
C VAL A 129 -2.50 -5.34 -1.38
N GLY A 130 -1.59 -5.01 -2.31
CA GLY A 130 -0.18 -5.43 -2.21
C GLY A 130 0.12 -6.73 -2.98
N GLN A 131 1.41 -7.04 -3.16
CA GLN A 131 1.90 -8.29 -3.77
C GLN A 131 1.29 -8.59 -5.14
N ASP A 132 1.15 -7.58 -6.00
CA ASP A 132 0.47 -7.67 -7.30
C ASP A 132 -0.97 -8.22 -7.23
N ARG A 133 -1.68 -8.06 -6.11
CA ARG A 133 -3.04 -8.54 -5.90
C ARG A 133 -4.03 -7.40 -5.70
N PHE A 134 -5.26 -7.63 -6.09
CA PHE A 134 -6.34 -6.66 -5.93
C PHE A 134 -7.68 -7.36 -5.63
N VAL A 135 -8.53 -6.69 -4.86
CA VAL A 135 -9.90 -7.14 -4.56
C VAL A 135 -10.87 -6.45 -5.49
N HIS A 136 -11.79 -7.18 -6.05
CA HIS A 136 -12.82 -6.66 -6.96
C HIS A 136 -14.10 -7.51 -6.96
N ALA A 137 -15.20 -6.94 -7.46
CA ALA A 137 -16.45 -7.63 -7.74
C ALA A 137 -16.58 -7.86 -9.26
N PRO A 138 -16.33 -9.07 -9.79
CA PRO A 138 -16.27 -9.34 -11.23
C PRO A 138 -17.66 -9.35 -11.89
N SER A 139 -17.84 -8.60 -12.97
CA SER A 139 -19.10 -8.54 -13.72
C SER A 139 -19.49 -9.84 -14.41
N SER A 140 -18.57 -10.80 -14.53
CA SER A 140 -18.86 -12.16 -15.00
C SER A 140 -19.67 -12.98 -14.02
N GLY A 141 -20.05 -12.40 -12.86
CA GLY A 141 -20.77 -13.09 -11.79
C GLY A 141 -19.84 -13.71 -10.75
N GLY A 142 -20.45 -14.45 -9.81
CA GLY A 142 -19.76 -15.06 -8.69
C GLY A 142 -19.73 -14.13 -7.46
N THR A 143 -18.57 -13.99 -6.85
CA THR A 143 -18.40 -13.23 -5.61
C THR A 143 -17.26 -12.22 -5.72
N VAL A 144 -17.21 -11.26 -4.80
CA VAL A 144 -16.00 -10.45 -4.53
C VAL A 144 -14.82 -11.39 -4.33
N ARG A 145 -13.72 -11.14 -5.00
CA ARG A 145 -12.55 -12.01 -4.96
C ARG A 145 -11.23 -11.28 -5.07
N LEU A 146 -10.18 -12.00 -4.76
CA LEU A 146 -8.80 -11.55 -4.84
C LEU A 146 -8.16 -12.15 -6.10
N ASP A 147 -7.75 -11.29 -7.03
CA ASP A 147 -7.07 -11.69 -8.27
C ASP A 147 -5.64 -11.10 -8.34
N SER A 148 -4.83 -11.64 -9.26
CA SER A 148 -3.46 -11.19 -9.47
C SER A 148 -3.33 -10.30 -10.71
N LEU A 149 -2.68 -9.14 -10.57
CA LEU A 149 -2.30 -8.27 -11.68
C LEU A 149 -1.33 -8.94 -12.66
N THR A 150 -0.64 -10.02 -12.23
CA THR A 150 0.30 -10.78 -13.10
C THR A 150 -0.40 -11.81 -13.98
N ALA A 151 -1.69 -12.11 -13.75
CA ALA A 151 -2.46 -12.96 -14.64
C ALA A 151 -2.62 -12.30 -16.02
N SER A 152 -2.45 -13.08 -17.09
CA SER A 152 -2.40 -12.59 -18.48
C SER A 152 -3.64 -11.78 -18.87
N TYR A 153 -4.83 -12.17 -18.39
CA TYR A 153 -6.08 -11.45 -18.62
C TYR A 153 -6.03 -10.04 -18.04
N TRP A 154 -5.59 -9.90 -16.78
CA TRP A 154 -5.51 -8.61 -16.10
C TRP A 154 -4.38 -7.75 -16.63
N GLN A 155 -3.25 -8.34 -17.03
CA GLN A 155 -2.17 -7.60 -17.69
C GLN A 155 -2.62 -6.95 -19.00
N LYS A 156 -3.36 -7.68 -19.83
CA LYS A 156 -3.86 -7.20 -21.13
C LYS A 156 -4.93 -6.12 -21.00
N SER A 157 -5.75 -6.18 -19.96
CA SER A 157 -6.86 -5.26 -19.73
C SER A 157 -6.50 -4.05 -18.86
N TYR A 158 -5.32 -4.04 -18.23
CA TYR A 158 -4.89 -2.97 -17.33
C TYR A 158 -4.72 -1.63 -18.06
N LEU A 159 -5.35 -0.57 -17.53
CA LEU A 159 -5.29 0.79 -18.09
C LEU A 159 -4.48 1.74 -17.23
N GLY A 160 -4.41 1.53 -15.93
CA GLY A 160 -3.72 2.42 -15.01
C GLY A 160 -4.21 2.30 -13.58
N ALA A 161 -3.71 3.17 -12.72
CA ALA A 161 -4.12 3.25 -11.33
C ALA A 161 -4.14 4.69 -10.83
N LYS A 162 -4.88 4.91 -9.73
CA LYS A 162 -5.02 6.20 -9.08
C LYS A 162 -4.94 6.06 -7.57
N ARG A 163 -4.18 6.95 -6.92
CA ARG A 163 -4.13 7.08 -5.47
C ARG A 163 -5.18 8.08 -5.02
N VAL A 164 -6.13 7.59 -4.21
CA VAL A 164 -7.19 8.40 -3.62
C VAL A 164 -6.85 8.73 -2.16
N LEU A 165 -6.10 7.87 -1.49
CA LEU A 165 -5.63 8.07 -0.11
C LEU A 165 -4.37 8.95 -0.11
N ASP A 166 -4.50 10.21 -0.52
CA ASP A 166 -3.41 11.18 -0.49
C ASP A 166 -3.66 12.20 0.63
N HIS A 167 -2.62 12.57 1.36
CA HIS A 167 -2.68 13.53 2.48
C HIS A 167 -3.36 14.85 2.12
N GLU A 168 -3.19 15.34 0.89
CA GLU A 168 -3.84 16.57 0.44
C GLU A 168 -5.35 16.43 0.24
N GLN A 169 -5.85 15.26 -0.11
CA GLN A 169 -7.29 15.03 -0.33
C GLN A 169 -8.01 14.79 0.99
N LEU A 170 -7.38 14.08 1.93
CA LEU A 170 -7.92 13.88 3.28
C LEU A 170 -7.99 15.18 4.08
N ALA A 171 -7.05 16.13 3.86
CA ALA A 171 -7.08 17.44 4.50
C ALA A 171 -8.14 18.40 3.93
N ARG A 172 -8.70 18.13 2.74
CA ARG A 172 -9.72 18.97 2.08
C ARG A 172 -11.15 18.52 2.35
N ASN A 173 -11.33 17.41 3.02
CA ASN A 173 -12.64 16.85 3.36
C ASN A 173 -12.71 16.60 4.88
N PRO A 174 -12.76 17.70 5.72
CA PRO A 174 -12.82 17.59 7.17
C PRO A 174 -14.16 17.04 7.67
#